data_1b33e86bf37d5d0bf6c32463a69ea2a8
#
_entry.id   1b33e86bf37d5d0bf6c32463a69ea2a8
#
_cell.length_a   1.000
_cell.length_b   1.000
_cell.length_c   1.000
_cell.angle_alpha   90.00
_cell.angle_beta   90.00
_cell.angle_gamma   90.00
#
_symmetry.space_group_name_H-M   'P 1'
#
loop_
_entity.id
_entity.type
_entity.pdbx_description
1 polymer ?
#
loop_
_entity_poly.entity_id
_entity_poly.type
_entity_poly.pdbx_seq_one_letter_code
_entity_poly.pdbx_strand_id
1 'polypeptide(L)'
;MKVLGFITLTLCCIAAPLAAQDTTYARHPGMRPGTGRGMDEMMGMMREMMAPMMGVIAYTPGHLLAQKDSLKLTPDQVTKLTNIENSAKAAHETGAADFKTHMGAVSQAFQTAAPDTTALRPHFEAAHAAMGKAHWAMVAAAAQSRAVLTDAQRQKVDAWVTTMQQRMQQEHTM
;
A
#
# COMPACT_ATOMS: atom_id res chain seq x y z
N MET A 1 70.15 -18.81 -24.91
CA MET A 1 69.70 -18.92 -26.30
C MET A 1 68.18 -18.83 -26.32
N LYS A 2 67.68 -17.87 -27.09
CA LYS A 2 66.24 -17.47 -27.19
C LYS A 2 65.51 -18.45 -28.11
N VAL A 3 64.28 -18.84 -27.77
CA VAL A 3 63.34 -19.27 -28.79
C VAL A 3 61.96 -18.65 -28.37
N LEU A 4 61.57 -17.63 -29.13
CA LEU A 4 60.20 -17.05 -29.14
C LEU A 4 59.30 -18.06 -29.87
N GLY A 5 58.22 -18.47 -29.19
CA GLY A 5 57.08 -19.15 -29.82
C GLY A 5 55.89 -18.18 -29.92
N PHE A 6 55.63 -17.67 -31.13
CA PHE A 6 54.43 -16.92 -31.46
C PHE A 6 53.26 -17.89 -31.57
N ILE A 7 52.30 -17.77 -30.70
CA ILE A 7 50.98 -18.42 -30.84
C ILE A 7 50.02 -17.38 -31.42
N THR A 8 49.73 -17.50 -32.70
CA THR A 8 48.67 -16.77 -33.40
C THR A 8 47.32 -17.30 -32.97
N LEU A 9 46.63 -16.52 -32.17
CA LEU A 9 45.22 -16.80 -31.76
C LEU A 9 44.30 -16.36 -32.89
N THR A 10 43.80 -17.31 -33.67
CA THR A 10 42.80 -17.08 -34.71
C THR A 10 41.45 -16.88 -34.03
N LEU A 11 40.97 -15.61 -34.03
CA LEU A 11 39.65 -15.21 -33.52
C LEU A 11 38.58 -15.62 -34.54
N CYS A 12 37.93 -16.75 -34.28
CA CYS A 12 36.79 -17.20 -35.07
C CYS A 12 35.54 -16.44 -34.59
N CYS A 13 35.15 -15.35 -35.29
CA CYS A 13 33.88 -14.67 -35.11
C CYS A 13 32.75 -15.59 -35.59
N ILE A 14 32.13 -16.33 -34.68
CA ILE A 14 30.86 -17.00 -34.95
C ILE A 14 29.79 -15.93 -34.72
N ALA A 15 29.31 -15.30 -35.79
CA ALA A 15 28.10 -14.51 -35.80
C ALA A 15 26.92 -15.45 -35.61
N ALA A 16 26.43 -15.60 -34.38
CA ALA A 16 25.13 -16.20 -34.13
C ALA A 16 24.05 -15.20 -34.59
N PRO A 17 23.09 -15.62 -35.42
CA PRO A 17 21.97 -14.75 -35.74
C PRO A 17 21.22 -14.47 -34.43
N LEU A 18 21.03 -13.19 -34.06
CA LEU A 18 20.03 -12.77 -33.11
C LEU A 18 18.69 -13.23 -33.67
N ALA A 19 18.20 -14.37 -33.22
CA ALA A 19 16.81 -14.69 -33.33
C ALA A 19 16.08 -13.60 -32.53
N ALA A 20 15.44 -12.68 -33.23
CA ALA A 20 14.49 -11.77 -32.64
C ALA A 20 13.50 -12.65 -31.85
N GLN A 21 13.53 -12.55 -30.52
CA GLN A 21 12.49 -13.14 -29.70
C GLN A 21 11.21 -12.42 -30.09
N ASP A 22 10.43 -13.13 -30.90
CA ASP A 22 9.08 -12.72 -31.25
C ASP A 22 8.27 -12.69 -29.96
N THR A 23 8.22 -11.52 -29.32
CA THR A 23 7.31 -11.26 -28.19
C THR A 23 5.89 -11.10 -28.72
N THR A 24 5.44 -12.05 -29.51
CA THR A 24 4.02 -12.29 -29.67
C THR A 24 3.55 -12.87 -28.34
N TYR A 25 3.26 -11.97 -27.39
CA TYR A 25 2.31 -12.29 -26.36
C TYR A 25 1.10 -12.92 -27.05
N ALA A 26 0.90 -14.20 -26.80
CA ALA A 26 -0.27 -14.89 -27.27
C ALA A 26 -1.48 -14.01 -26.92
N ARG A 27 -2.04 -13.33 -27.93
CA ARG A 27 -3.28 -12.59 -27.80
C ARG A 27 -4.30 -13.61 -27.35
N HIS A 28 -4.65 -13.61 -26.07
CA HIS A 28 -5.82 -14.33 -25.61
C HIS A 28 -6.98 -13.80 -26.46
N PRO A 29 -7.68 -14.68 -27.21
CA PRO A 29 -8.82 -14.27 -28.03
C PRO A 29 -9.95 -13.85 -27.09
N GLY A 30 -10.07 -12.58 -26.82
CA GLY A 30 -11.01 -11.98 -25.87
C GLY A 30 -10.58 -10.63 -25.31
N MET A 31 -9.29 -10.31 -25.33
CA MET A 31 -8.83 -9.01 -24.84
C MET A 31 -8.86 -7.99 -26.00
N ARG A 32 -10.00 -7.35 -26.20
CA ARG A 32 -10.09 -6.16 -27.05
C ARG A 32 -9.32 -5.03 -26.36
N PRO A 33 -8.30 -4.43 -27.00
CA PRO A 33 -7.68 -3.21 -26.49
C PRO A 33 -8.71 -2.09 -26.64
N GLY A 34 -9.14 -1.52 -25.51
CA GLY A 34 -9.92 -0.29 -25.49
C GLY A 34 -11.41 -0.45 -25.19
N THR A 35 -11.74 -0.92 -24.05
CA THR A 35 -12.95 -0.45 -23.37
C THR A 35 -12.54 -0.10 -21.94
N GLY A 36 -12.81 1.14 -21.52
CA GLY A 36 -12.62 1.62 -20.14
C GLY A 36 -13.34 0.76 -19.08
N ARG A 37 -14.10 -0.21 -19.55
CA ARG A 37 -14.89 -1.15 -18.75
C ARG A 37 -14.07 -1.93 -17.71
N GLY A 38 -12.86 -2.40 -18.06
CA GLY A 38 -12.04 -3.13 -17.12
C GLY A 38 -11.43 -2.23 -16.03
N MET A 39 -11.16 -0.97 -16.37
CA MET A 39 -10.68 0.03 -15.41
C MET A 39 -11.84 0.49 -14.51
N ASP A 40 -13.03 0.67 -15.07
CA ASP A 40 -14.23 1.03 -14.30
C ASP A 40 -14.66 -0.11 -13.37
N GLU A 41 -14.61 -1.37 -13.80
CA GLU A 41 -14.88 -2.52 -12.94
C GLU A 41 -13.84 -2.65 -11.81
N MET A 42 -12.55 -2.44 -12.09
CA MET A 42 -11.49 -2.46 -11.08
C MET A 42 -11.63 -1.29 -10.09
N MET A 43 -11.97 -0.11 -10.58
CA MET A 43 -12.26 1.07 -9.74
C MET A 43 -13.52 0.86 -8.90
N GLY A 44 -14.53 0.21 -9.46
CA GLY A 44 -15.76 -0.18 -8.73
C GLY A 44 -15.46 -1.14 -7.59
N MET A 45 -14.70 -2.21 -7.86
CA MET A 45 -14.29 -3.18 -6.84
C MET A 45 -13.41 -2.54 -5.75
N MET A 46 -12.48 -1.67 -6.13
CA MET A 46 -11.66 -0.92 -5.17
C MET A 46 -12.52 -0.01 -4.28
N ARG A 47 -13.51 0.67 -4.86
CA ARG A 47 -14.46 1.52 -4.13
C ARG A 47 -15.31 0.69 -3.17
N GLU A 48 -15.81 -0.46 -3.59
CA GLU A 48 -16.61 -1.36 -2.75
C GLU A 48 -15.78 -1.89 -1.56
N MET A 49 -14.50 -2.24 -1.78
CA MET A 49 -13.57 -2.59 -0.71
C MET A 49 -13.26 -1.41 0.22
N MET A 50 -13.21 -0.19 -0.31
CA MET A 50 -12.88 1.01 0.48
C MET A 50 -14.09 1.58 1.23
N ALA A 51 -15.32 1.30 0.77
CA ALA A 51 -16.54 1.85 1.38
C ALA A 51 -16.65 1.60 2.91
N PRO A 52 -16.38 0.40 3.43
CA PRO A 52 -16.37 0.15 4.88
C PRO A 52 -15.30 0.95 5.62
N MET A 53 -14.18 1.26 4.96
CA MET A 53 -13.08 2.01 5.58
C MET A 53 -13.35 3.51 5.67
N MET A 54 -14.29 4.04 4.90
CA MET A 54 -14.63 5.49 4.94
C MET A 54 -15.07 5.94 6.34
N GLY A 55 -15.86 5.10 7.03
CA GLY A 55 -16.25 5.36 8.41
C GLY A 55 -15.05 5.42 9.37
N VAL A 56 -14.07 4.52 9.18
CA VAL A 56 -12.84 4.52 10.00
C VAL A 56 -12.01 5.76 9.70
N ILE A 57 -11.81 6.09 8.41
CA ILE A 57 -11.01 7.25 7.97
C ILE A 57 -11.58 8.56 8.53
N ALA A 58 -12.90 8.73 8.50
CA ALA A 58 -13.56 9.92 9.00
C ALA A 58 -13.34 10.17 10.51
N TYR A 59 -13.09 9.11 11.27
CA TYR A 59 -12.78 9.18 12.70
C TYR A 59 -11.29 9.17 13.01
N THR A 60 -10.40 9.19 12.02
CA THR A 60 -8.96 9.33 12.31
C THR A 60 -8.70 10.66 13.03
N PRO A 61 -7.76 10.69 14.00
CA PRO A 61 -7.51 11.90 14.79
C PRO A 61 -7.08 13.08 13.91
N GLY A 62 -6.25 12.86 12.90
CA GLY A 62 -5.83 13.91 11.97
C GLY A 62 -7.00 14.51 11.19
N HIS A 63 -7.95 13.67 10.72
CA HIS A 63 -9.16 14.17 10.04
C HIS A 63 -10.04 15.01 10.98
N LEU A 64 -10.27 14.56 12.22
CA LEU A 64 -11.05 15.30 13.21
C LEU A 64 -10.39 16.63 13.60
N LEU A 65 -9.08 16.64 13.75
CA LEU A 65 -8.31 17.86 14.03
C LEU A 65 -8.35 18.85 12.87
N ALA A 66 -8.32 18.37 11.62
CA ALA A 66 -8.50 19.24 10.45
C ALA A 66 -9.91 19.89 10.41
N GLN A 67 -10.89 19.24 11.03
CA GLN A 67 -12.28 19.73 11.11
C GLN A 67 -12.62 20.35 12.48
N LYS A 68 -11.62 20.75 13.27
CA LYS A 68 -11.79 21.23 14.65
C LYS A 68 -12.81 22.36 14.79
N ASP A 69 -12.78 23.32 13.87
CA ASP A 69 -13.66 24.49 13.89
C ASP A 69 -15.11 24.11 13.51
N SER A 70 -15.26 23.27 12.49
CA SER A 70 -16.57 22.75 12.06
C SER A 70 -17.21 21.90 13.14
N LEU A 71 -16.43 21.08 13.83
CA LEU A 71 -16.89 20.23 14.94
C LEU A 71 -17.00 20.99 16.25
N LYS A 72 -16.47 22.22 16.32
CA LYS A 72 -16.37 23.00 17.56
C LYS A 72 -15.72 22.20 18.69
N LEU A 73 -14.54 21.60 18.38
CA LEU A 73 -13.79 20.83 19.37
C LEU A 73 -13.33 21.72 20.52
N THR A 74 -13.47 21.23 21.74
CA THR A 74 -12.92 21.91 22.92
C THR A 74 -11.38 21.77 22.96
N PRO A 75 -10.66 22.65 23.65
CA PRO A 75 -9.21 22.53 23.82
C PRO A 75 -8.78 21.18 24.42
N ASP A 76 -9.56 20.62 25.34
CA ASP A 76 -9.31 19.28 25.91
C ASP A 76 -9.47 18.18 24.87
N GLN A 77 -10.49 18.24 24.01
CA GLN A 77 -10.66 17.30 22.90
C GLN A 77 -9.52 17.40 21.89
N VAL A 78 -9.08 18.59 21.54
CA VAL A 78 -7.93 18.82 20.67
C VAL A 78 -6.68 18.17 21.24
N THR A 79 -6.40 18.39 22.55
CA THR A 79 -5.24 17.78 23.23
C THR A 79 -5.31 16.25 23.21
N LYS A 80 -6.47 15.66 23.51
CA LYS A 80 -6.65 14.21 23.50
C LYS A 80 -6.44 13.63 22.09
N LEU A 81 -7.04 14.25 21.07
CA LEU A 81 -6.89 13.82 19.68
C LEU A 81 -5.44 13.92 19.19
N THR A 82 -4.73 15.00 19.55
CA THR A 82 -3.30 15.15 19.21
C THR A 82 -2.45 14.04 19.84
N ASN A 83 -2.73 13.67 21.11
CA ASN A 83 -2.01 12.58 21.76
C ASN A 83 -2.28 11.22 21.09
N ILE A 84 -3.54 10.96 20.68
CA ILE A 84 -3.91 9.75 19.95
C ILE A 84 -3.19 9.73 18.59
N GLU A 85 -3.16 10.85 17.86
CA GLU A 85 -2.47 10.99 16.58
C GLU A 85 -0.98 10.69 16.69
N ASN A 86 -0.30 11.29 17.67
CA ASN A 86 1.13 11.08 17.90
C ASN A 86 1.43 9.62 18.21
N SER A 87 0.60 8.98 19.04
CA SER A 87 0.77 7.55 19.36
C SER A 87 0.56 6.65 18.14
N ALA A 88 -0.45 6.91 17.34
CA ALA A 88 -0.73 6.15 16.11
C ALA A 88 0.38 6.33 15.07
N LYS A 89 0.90 7.56 14.93
CA LYS A 89 2.01 7.88 14.03
C LYS A 89 3.27 7.15 14.45
N ALA A 90 3.64 7.16 15.71
CA ALA A 90 4.80 6.42 16.22
C ALA A 90 4.68 4.90 15.98
N ALA A 91 3.50 4.34 16.21
CA ALA A 91 3.25 2.92 15.94
C ALA A 91 3.34 2.58 14.43
N HIS A 92 2.84 3.47 13.57
CA HIS A 92 2.95 3.32 12.12
C HIS A 92 4.40 3.41 11.64
N GLU A 93 5.16 4.38 12.12
CA GLU A 93 6.59 4.56 11.78
C GLU A 93 7.42 3.34 12.20
N THR A 94 7.18 2.82 13.41
CA THR A 94 7.82 1.57 13.88
C THR A 94 7.47 0.40 12.98
N GLY A 95 6.19 0.19 12.69
CA GLY A 95 5.75 -0.91 11.82
C GLY A 95 6.30 -0.80 10.40
N ALA A 96 6.38 0.41 9.83
CA ALA A 96 6.97 0.64 8.51
C ALA A 96 8.49 0.36 8.50
N ALA A 97 9.22 0.73 9.56
CA ALA A 97 10.64 0.43 9.70
C ALA A 97 10.89 -1.08 9.81
N ASP A 98 10.13 -1.78 10.63
CA ASP A 98 10.21 -3.23 10.79
C ASP A 98 9.87 -3.95 9.47
N PHE A 99 8.80 -3.54 8.79
CA PHE A 99 8.44 -4.06 7.47
C PHE A 99 9.60 -3.90 6.48
N LYS A 100 10.17 -2.70 6.39
CA LYS A 100 11.31 -2.42 5.50
C LYS A 100 12.52 -3.30 5.83
N THR A 101 12.82 -3.50 7.09
CA THR A 101 13.94 -4.34 7.55
C THR A 101 13.74 -5.78 7.12
N HIS A 102 12.59 -6.36 7.38
CA HIS A 102 12.29 -7.75 7.04
C HIS A 102 12.16 -7.97 5.53
N MET A 103 11.54 -7.06 4.79
CA MET A 103 11.47 -7.13 3.32
C MET A 103 12.85 -6.93 2.68
N GLY A 104 13.72 -6.13 3.30
CA GLY A 104 15.12 -6.00 2.90
C GLY A 104 15.87 -7.34 2.99
N ALA A 105 15.68 -8.09 4.07
CA ALA A 105 16.26 -9.43 4.23
C ALA A 105 15.72 -10.41 3.18
N VAL A 106 14.42 -10.37 2.87
CA VAL A 106 13.82 -11.14 1.78
C VAL A 106 14.48 -10.78 0.44
N SER A 107 14.56 -9.49 0.12
CA SER A 107 15.18 -9.02 -1.13
C SER A 107 16.64 -9.43 -1.24
N GLN A 108 17.41 -9.38 -0.15
CA GLN A 108 18.81 -9.77 -0.13
C GLN A 108 18.99 -11.28 -0.40
N ALA A 109 18.10 -12.12 0.10
CA ALA A 109 18.16 -13.55 -0.16
C ALA A 109 17.98 -13.90 -1.65
N PHE A 110 17.25 -13.08 -2.41
CA PHE A 110 17.10 -13.24 -3.86
C PHE A 110 18.34 -12.84 -4.68
N GLN A 111 19.40 -12.33 -4.04
CA GLN A 111 20.69 -12.13 -4.68
C GLN A 111 21.46 -13.46 -4.86
N THR A 112 21.02 -14.54 -4.22
CA THR A 112 21.59 -15.88 -4.41
C THR A 112 20.91 -16.62 -5.56
N ALA A 113 21.61 -17.55 -6.20
CA ALA A 113 21.06 -18.32 -7.31
C ALA A 113 19.89 -19.25 -6.89
N ALA A 114 19.85 -19.66 -5.64
CA ALA A 114 18.80 -20.52 -5.07
C ALA A 114 18.43 -20.01 -3.67
N PRO A 115 17.42 -19.10 -3.57
CA PRO A 115 16.95 -18.63 -2.28
C PRO A 115 16.33 -19.75 -1.44
N ASP A 116 16.75 -19.84 -0.17
CA ASP A 116 16.16 -20.81 0.78
C ASP A 116 14.79 -20.30 1.28
N THR A 117 13.73 -20.96 0.84
CA THR A 117 12.35 -20.61 1.22
C THR A 117 12.07 -20.80 2.72
N THR A 118 12.80 -21.69 3.38
CA THR A 118 12.68 -21.91 4.82
C THR A 118 13.22 -20.73 5.61
N ALA A 119 14.33 -20.16 5.15
CA ALA A 119 14.91 -18.95 5.74
C ALA A 119 14.10 -17.68 5.40
N LEU A 120 13.44 -17.64 4.23
CA LEU A 120 12.63 -16.49 3.80
C LEU A 120 11.33 -16.34 4.58
N ARG A 121 10.67 -17.44 4.92
CA ARG A 121 9.35 -17.45 5.55
C ARG A 121 9.27 -16.60 6.83
N PRO A 122 10.19 -16.71 7.82
CA PRO A 122 10.13 -15.91 9.04
C PRO A 122 10.20 -14.40 8.76
N HIS A 123 11.02 -13.98 7.81
CA HIS A 123 11.11 -12.56 7.44
C HIS A 123 9.82 -12.06 6.78
N PHE A 124 9.25 -12.84 5.88
CA PHE A 124 7.99 -12.49 5.23
C PHE A 124 6.83 -12.38 6.24
N GLU A 125 6.70 -13.35 7.13
CA GLU A 125 5.70 -13.36 8.18
C GLU A 125 5.87 -12.19 9.16
N ALA A 126 7.13 -11.89 9.55
CA ALA A 126 7.43 -10.75 10.42
C ALA A 126 7.11 -9.40 9.75
N ALA A 127 7.40 -9.25 8.45
CA ALA A 127 7.02 -8.06 7.69
C ALA A 127 5.50 -7.85 7.70
N HIS A 128 4.73 -8.90 7.43
CA HIS A 128 3.27 -8.83 7.43
C HIS A 128 2.70 -8.54 8.83
N ALA A 129 3.29 -9.14 9.88
CA ALA A 129 2.91 -8.87 11.26
C ALA A 129 3.17 -7.40 11.65
N ALA A 130 4.29 -6.82 11.21
CA ALA A 130 4.62 -5.42 11.44
C ALA A 130 3.59 -4.48 10.77
N MET A 131 3.24 -4.74 9.51
CA MET A 131 2.20 -3.97 8.82
C MET A 131 0.82 -4.16 9.47
N GLY A 132 0.48 -5.37 9.89
CA GLY A 132 -0.76 -5.65 10.62
C GLY A 132 -0.88 -4.82 11.90
N LYS A 133 0.20 -4.71 12.68
CA LYS A 133 0.26 -3.87 13.88
C LYS A 133 0.08 -2.38 13.56
N ALA A 134 0.72 -1.90 12.48
CA ALA A 134 0.60 -0.51 12.04
C ALA A 134 -0.84 -0.17 11.61
N HIS A 135 -1.47 -1.05 10.83
CA HIS A 135 -2.87 -0.89 10.43
C HIS A 135 -3.83 -0.94 11.62
N TRP A 136 -3.61 -1.87 12.56
CA TRP A 136 -4.40 -1.94 13.78
C TRP A 136 -4.28 -0.67 14.62
N ALA A 137 -3.09 -0.09 14.76
CA ALA A 137 -2.89 1.17 15.48
C ALA A 137 -3.74 2.30 14.89
N MET A 138 -3.88 2.36 13.57
CA MET A 138 -4.73 3.36 12.89
C MET A 138 -6.21 3.13 13.18
N VAL A 139 -6.70 1.89 13.12
CA VAL A 139 -8.09 1.54 13.44
C VAL A 139 -8.39 1.81 14.92
N ALA A 140 -7.49 1.44 15.82
CA ALA A 140 -7.62 1.70 17.25
C ALA A 140 -7.65 3.20 17.54
N ALA A 141 -6.79 4.01 16.88
CA ALA A 141 -6.78 5.46 17.01
C ALA A 141 -8.10 6.08 16.54
N ALA A 142 -8.68 5.60 15.44
CA ALA A 142 -9.99 6.06 14.98
C ALA A 142 -11.10 5.75 16.01
N ALA A 143 -11.11 4.54 16.58
CA ALA A 143 -12.06 4.16 17.62
C ALA A 143 -11.91 5.01 18.90
N GLN A 144 -10.69 5.24 19.35
CA GLN A 144 -10.39 6.12 20.49
C GLN A 144 -10.81 7.56 20.22
N SER A 145 -10.52 8.07 19.02
CA SER A 145 -10.90 9.42 18.60
C SER A 145 -12.42 9.61 18.59
N ARG A 146 -13.15 8.58 18.11
CA ARG A 146 -14.63 8.59 18.16
C ARG A 146 -15.15 8.70 19.59
N ALA A 147 -14.49 8.06 20.55
CA ALA A 147 -14.88 8.11 21.97
C ALA A 147 -14.63 9.48 22.62
N VAL A 148 -13.70 10.31 22.09
CA VAL A 148 -13.45 11.69 22.55
C VAL A 148 -14.61 12.64 22.19
N LEU A 149 -15.38 12.33 21.16
CA LEU A 149 -16.43 13.20 20.63
C LEU A 149 -17.74 13.06 21.42
N THR A 150 -18.49 14.15 21.48
CA THR A 150 -19.89 14.15 21.95
C THR A 150 -20.81 13.49 20.92
N ASP A 151 -22.03 13.12 21.32
CA ASP A 151 -23.04 12.55 20.41
C ASP A 151 -23.34 13.47 19.21
N ALA A 152 -23.52 14.79 19.48
CA ALA A 152 -23.75 15.76 18.42
C ALA A 152 -22.61 15.88 17.42
N GLN A 153 -21.36 15.78 17.90
CA GLN A 153 -20.17 15.79 17.04
C GLN A 153 -20.10 14.49 16.22
N ARG A 154 -20.38 13.33 16.83
CA ARG A 154 -20.44 12.04 16.12
C ARG A 154 -21.48 12.04 15.02
N GLN A 155 -22.70 12.48 15.30
CA GLN A 155 -23.76 12.61 14.29
C GLN A 155 -23.34 13.47 13.10
N LYS A 156 -22.59 14.53 13.36
CA LYS A 156 -22.07 15.41 12.29
C LYS A 156 -21.03 14.71 11.42
N VAL A 157 -20.11 13.94 12.01
CA VAL A 157 -19.15 13.13 11.26
C VAL A 157 -19.87 12.03 10.46
N ASP A 158 -20.83 11.33 11.06
CA ASP A 158 -21.59 10.27 10.39
C ASP A 158 -22.40 10.83 9.19
N ALA A 159 -22.95 12.04 9.31
CA ALA A 159 -23.63 12.73 8.21
C ALA A 159 -22.67 13.08 7.05
N TRP A 160 -21.43 13.46 7.34
CA TRP A 160 -20.41 13.68 6.30
C TRP A 160 -20.07 12.38 5.57
N VAL A 161 -19.86 11.29 6.30
CA VAL A 161 -19.60 9.98 5.71
C VAL A 161 -20.72 9.58 4.75
N THR A 162 -21.98 9.70 5.21
CA THR A 162 -23.16 9.40 4.39
C THR A 162 -23.20 10.25 3.11
N THR A 163 -22.96 11.56 3.24
CA THR A 163 -22.94 12.48 2.09
C THR A 163 -21.84 12.12 1.09
N MET A 164 -20.64 11.77 1.58
CA MET A 164 -19.54 11.35 0.70
C MET A 164 -19.85 10.04 -0.02
N GLN A 165 -20.43 9.06 0.68
CA GLN A 165 -20.85 7.80 0.08
C GLN A 165 -21.90 8.00 -1.02
N GLN A 166 -22.90 8.86 -0.77
CA GLN A 166 -23.92 9.21 -1.76
C GLN A 166 -23.34 9.89 -3.00
N ARG A 167 -22.41 10.83 -2.85
CA ARG A 167 -21.73 11.47 -3.97
C ARG A 167 -20.95 10.47 -4.83
N MET A 168 -20.20 9.57 -4.19
CA MET A 168 -19.47 8.52 -4.93
C MET A 168 -20.38 7.58 -5.70
N GLN A 169 -21.61 7.34 -5.22
CA GLN A 169 -22.61 6.54 -5.93
C GLN A 169 -23.20 7.30 -7.13
N GLN A 170 -23.47 8.60 -6.98
CA GLN A 170 -24.05 9.43 -8.05
C GLN A 170 -23.10 9.63 -9.23
N GLU A 171 -21.80 9.79 -8.99
CA GLU A 171 -20.79 9.92 -10.03
C GLU A 171 -20.66 8.66 -10.90
N HIS A 172 -21.15 7.53 -10.43
CA HIS A 172 -21.10 6.25 -11.16
C HIS A 172 -22.32 6.03 -12.06
N THR A 173 -23.38 6.80 -11.87
CA THR A 173 -24.63 6.65 -12.63
C THR A 173 -24.79 7.65 -13.77
N MET A 174 -23.81 8.52 -13.97
CA MET A 174 -23.71 9.47 -15.09
C MET A 174 -22.65 9.01 -16.11
#